data_efbdbf46c1bc9ebea03e04113eddda69
#
_entry.id   efbdbf46c1bc9ebea03e04113eddda69
#
_cell.length_a   1.000
_cell.length_b   1.000
_cell.length_c   1.000
_cell.angle_alpha   90.00
_cell.angle_beta   90.00
_cell.angle_gamma   90.00
#
_symmetry.space_group_name_H-M   'P 1'
#
loop_
_entity.id
_entity.type
_entity.pdbx_description
1 polymer ?
#
loop_
_entity_poly.entity_id
_entity_poly.type
_entity_poly.pdbx_seq_one_letter_code
_entity_poly.pdbx_strand_id
1 'polypeptide(L)'
;RTKNRPIASGKISTKLALIYVTTLCFLALLVLINFNTLTIIVALGSMPLAFSYPLMKRYTYWPQLFLGITFNYGLILGWICIKGQLDIIPIILYLGAIFWTLGYDTIYGYQDIKDDEIIGLKSTSIKFKKNPHKFLVICYSVFINCILLTGILMKFNYLFFMFLIIPFLHLTMYQIKKLQTNNPKNCFNIFKSNNIFGFIIFINILIGKL
;
A
#
# COMPACT_ATOMS: atom_id res chain seq x y z
N ARG A 1 17.64 -5.70 -12.73
CA ARG A 1 16.85 -4.45 -12.55
C ARG A 1 17.36 -3.56 -11.41
N THR A 2 17.88 -4.13 -10.32
CA THR A 2 18.29 -3.39 -9.11
C THR A 2 19.77 -2.98 -9.08
N LYS A 3 20.57 -3.33 -10.08
CA LYS A 3 22.03 -3.05 -10.14
C LYS A 3 22.37 -1.55 -10.02
N ASN A 4 21.49 -0.68 -10.53
CA ASN A 4 21.70 0.78 -10.54
C ASN A 4 21.21 1.49 -9.26
N ARG A 5 20.75 0.77 -8.25
CA ARG A 5 20.37 1.38 -6.96
C ARG A 5 21.61 1.95 -6.27
N PRO A 6 21.50 3.10 -5.57
CA PRO A 6 22.66 3.84 -5.05
C PRO A 6 23.64 3.00 -4.22
N ILE A 7 23.14 2.14 -3.32
CA ILE A 7 24.00 1.27 -2.51
C ILE A 7 24.56 0.12 -3.36
N ALA A 8 23.71 -0.53 -4.18
CA ALA A 8 24.14 -1.67 -5.00
C ALA A 8 25.15 -1.28 -6.07
N SER A 9 25.09 -0.05 -6.59
CA SER A 9 26.03 0.51 -7.58
C SER A 9 27.29 1.13 -6.97
N GLY A 10 27.41 1.14 -5.63
CA GLY A 10 28.55 1.76 -4.94
C GLY A 10 28.54 3.31 -4.92
N LYS A 11 27.49 3.96 -5.43
CA LYS A 11 27.38 5.42 -5.42
C LYS A 11 27.29 6.00 -4.01
N ILE A 12 26.73 5.25 -3.09
CA ILE A 12 26.61 5.62 -1.66
C ILE A 12 27.12 4.43 -0.83
N SER A 13 28.03 4.69 0.10
CA SER A 13 28.51 3.67 1.04
C SER A 13 27.41 3.29 2.03
N THR A 14 27.44 2.05 2.51
CA THR A 14 26.49 1.55 3.54
C THR A 14 26.52 2.41 4.80
N LYS A 15 27.72 2.89 5.22
CA LYS A 15 27.88 3.79 6.38
C LYS A 15 27.12 5.10 6.17
N LEU A 16 27.30 5.73 5.01
CA LEU A 16 26.61 6.98 4.67
C LEU A 16 25.09 6.79 4.59
N ALA A 17 24.64 5.68 4.02
CA ALA A 17 23.21 5.34 3.98
C ALA A 17 22.62 5.17 5.41
N LEU A 18 23.35 4.53 6.33
CA LEU A 18 22.94 4.39 7.73
C LEU A 18 22.85 5.75 8.43
N ILE A 19 23.84 6.64 8.22
CA ILE A 19 23.81 8.00 8.77
C ILE A 19 22.56 8.74 8.27
N TYR A 20 22.24 8.69 6.97
CA TYR A 20 21.02 9.32 6.46
C TYR A 20 19.76 8.77 7.11
N VAL A 21 19.63 7.44 7.21
CA VAL A 21 18.46 6.81 7.83
C VAL A 21 18.33 7.23 9.30
N THR A 22 19.42 7.17 10.07
CA THR A 22 19.42 7.57 11.49
C THR A 22 19.04 9.04 11.66
N THR A 23 19.60 9.93 10.83
CA THR A 23 19.28 11.37 10.88
C THR A 23 17.79 11.60 10.55
N LEU A 24 17.26 10.96 9.52
CA LEU A 24 15.84 11.09 9.16
C LEU A 24 14.91 10.54 10.24
N CYS A 25 15.27 9.40 10.85
CA CYS A 25 14.52 8.84 11.99
C CYS A 25 14.54 9.79 13.19
N PHE A 26 15.68 10.42 13.48
CA PHE A 26 15.79 11.40 14.56
C PHE A 26 14.92 12.63 14.30
N LEU A 27 14.97 13.20 13.09
CA LEU A 27 14.11 14.32 12.71
C LEU A 27 12.61 13.95 12.77
N ALA A 28 12.25 12.75 12.32
CA ALA A 28 10.89 12.25 12.44
C ALA A 28 10.44 12.11 13.91
N LEU A 29 11.36 11.68 14.80
CA LEU A 29 11.09 11.61 16.24
C LEU A 29 10.83 12.99 16.84
N LEU A 30 11.61 13.99 16.46
CA LEU A 30 11.40 15.39 16.92
C LEU A 30 10.04 15.94 16.51
N VAL A 31 9.53 15.54 15.34
CA VAL A 31 8.16 15.86 14.91
C VAL A 31 7.15 15.06 15.73
N LEU A 32 7.39 13.76 15.91
CA LEU A 32 6.47 12.85 16.58
C LEU A 32 6.17 13.24 18.02
N ILE A 33 7.16 13.70 18.78
CA ILE A 33 6.99 14.07 20.20
C ILE A 33 6.05 15.26 20.43
N ASN A 34 5.68 16.00 19.37
CA ASN A 34 4.71 17.10 19.45
C ASN A 34 3.25 16.65 19.33
N PHE A 35 3.00 15.35 19.10
CA PHE A 35 1.65 14.80 19.01
C PHE A 35 1.15 14.27 20.38
N ASN A 36 -0.12 13.88 20.42
CA ASN A 36 -0.70 13.26 21.62
C ASN A 36 -0.04 11.90 21.91
N THR A 37 -0.07 11.49 23.19
CA THR A 37 0.59 10.28 23.69
C THR A 37 0.17 9.02 22.94
N LEU A 38 -1.11 8.89 22.58
CA LEU A 38 -1.61 7.72 21.84
C LEU A 38 -0.98 7.66 20.44
N THR A 39 -0.87 8.79 19.74
CA THR A 39 -0.18 8.88 18.44
C THR A 39 1.28 8.44 18.56
N ILE A 40 1.99 8.91 19.59
CA ILE A 40 3.40 8.53 19.82
C ILE A 40 3.52 7.01 19.99
N ILE A 41 2.72 6.42 20.88
CA ILE A 41 2.76 4.97 21.14
C ILE A 41 2.46 4.16 19.87
N VAL A 42 1.38 4.52 19.16
CA VAL A 42 0.96 3.81 17.96
C VAL A 42 1.99 3.99 16.83
N ALA A 43 2.57 5.18 16.68
CA ALA A 43 3.62 5.43 15.68
C ALA A 43 4.88 4.60 15.96
N LEU A 44 5.35 4.53 17.21
CA LEU A 44 6.47 3.66 17.56
C LEU A 44 6.17 2.18 17.32
N GLY A 45 4.91 1.75 17.50
CA GLY A 45 4.44 0.40 17.16
C GLY A 45 4.53 0.05 15.67
N SER A 46 4.64 1.03 14.77
CA SER A 46 4.85 0.78 13.33
C SER A 46 6.30 0.38 12.99
N MET A 47 7.28 0.71 13.83
CA MET A 47 8.70 0.46 13.54
C MET A 47 9.03 -1.03 13.37
N PRO A 48 8.58 -1.95 14.25
CA PRO A 48 8.80 -3.39 14.03
C PRO A 48 8.25 -3.88 12.68
N LEU A 49 7.10 -3.35 12.24
CA LEU A 49 6.51 -3.68 10.94
C LEU A 49 7.40 -3.18 9.80
N ALA A 50 7.89 -1.94 9.89
CA ALA A 50 8.76 -1.34 8.88
C ALA A 50 10.10 -2.08 8.73
N PHE A 51 10.68 -2.54 9.84
CA PHE A 51 11.95 -3.29 9.82
C PHE A 51 11.77 -4.75 9.41
N SER A 52 10.64 -5.38 9.73
CA SER A 52 10.41 -6.80 9.41
C SER A 52 9.92 -7.02 7.98
N TYR A 53 9.13 -6.10 7.42
CA TYR A 53 8.51 -6.26 6.09
C TYR A 53 9.51 -6.65 4.98
N PRO A 54 10.72 -6.05 4.84
CA PRO A 54 11.64 -6.42 3.75
C PRO A 54 12.13 -7.87 3.83
N LEU A 55 12.11 -8.46 5.02
CA LEU A 55 12.56 -9.83 5.27
C LEU A 55 11.48 -10.86 4.88
N MET A 56 10.21 -10.44 4.79
CA MET A 56 9.08 -11.35 4.59
C MET A 56 9.15 -12.16 3.30
N LYS A 57 9.81 -11.69 2.25
CA LYS A 57 10.05 -12.45 1.01
C LYS A 57 10.82 -13.76 1.23
N ARG A 58 11.57 -13.87 2.31
CA ARG A 58 12.34 -15.09 2.65
C ARG A 58 11.50 -16.12 3.39
N TYR A 59 10.49 -15.67 4.14
CA TYR A 59 9.74 -16.53 5.06
C TYR A 59 8.35 -16.90 4.54
N THR A 60 7.64 -15.98 3.90
CA THR A 60 6.24 -16.18 3.55
C THR A 60 5.93 -15.80 2.11
N TYR A 61 4.86 -16.40 1.56
CA TYR A 61 4.29 -16.00 0.26
C TYR A 61 3.43 -14.72 0.32
N TRP A 62 3.37 -14.03 1.48
CA TRP A 62 2.53 -12.86 1.71
C TRP A 62 3.30 -11.55 1.99
N PRO A 63 4.50 -11.31 1.42
CA PRO A 63 5.23 -10.07 1.68
C PRO A 63 4.45 -8.83 1.25
N GLN A 64 3.61 -8.92 0.20
CA GLN A 64 2.76 -7.83 -0.26
C GLN A 64 1.66 -7.46 0.76
N LEU A 65 1.18 -8.42 1.54
CA LEU A 65 0.26 -8.16 2.65
C LEU A 65 0.98 -7.39 3.76
N PHE A 66 2.19 -7.81 4.13
CA PHE A 66 3.01 -7.09 5.11
C PHE A 66 3.34 -5.68 4.64
N LEU A 67 3.61 -5.49 3.34
CA LEU A 67 3.75 -4.16 2.76
C LEU A 67 2.46 -3.35 2.94
N GLY A 68 1.31 -3.92 2.62
CA GLY A 68 0.01 -3.26 2.77
C GLY A 68 -0.24 -2.80 4.22
N ILE A 69 0.04 -3.66 5.19
CA ILE A 69 -0.07 -3.35 6.61
C ILE A 69 0.86 -2.19 6.97
N THR A 70 2.14 -2.28 6.60
CA THR A 70 3.16 -1.29 6.96
C THR A 70 2.93 0.05 6.26
N PHE A 71 2.69 0.02 4.96
CA PHE A 71 2.63 1.21 4.12
C PHE A 71 1.40 2.08 4.41
N ASN A 72 0.24 1.46 4.67
CA ASN A 72 -0.99 2.18 4.93
C ASN A 72 -1.20 2.55 6.41
N TYR A 73 -0.25 2.24 7.28
CA TYR A 73 -0.34 2.50 8.73
C TYR A 73 -0.60 3.99 9.05
N GLY A 74 -0.15 4.87 8.17
CA GLY A 74 -0.39 6.32 8.25
C GLY A 74 -1.87 6.73 8.29
N LEU A 75 -2.80 5.91 7.77
CA LEU A 75 -4.24 6.16 7.89
C LEU A 75 -4.71 6.13 9.35
N ILE A 76 -4.25 5.15 10.11
CA ILE A 76 -4.52 5.02 11.55
C ILE A 76 -3.89 6.18 12.31
N LEU A 77 -2.61 6.48 12.02
CA LEU A 77 -1.90 7.57 12.69
C LEU A 77 -2.54 8.93 12.43
N GLY A 78 -2.91 9.24 11.19
CA GLY A 78 -3.56 10.50 10.84
C GLY A 78 -4.88 10.70 11.57
N TRP A 79 -5.67 9.64 11.72
CA TRP A 79 -6.92 9.70 12.49
C TRP A 79 -6.67 9.96 13.97
N ILE A 80 -5.80 9.16 14.61
CA ILE A 80 -5.49 9.29 16.03
C ILE A 80 -4.87 10.65 16.35
N CYS A 81 -4.01 11.16 15.45
CA CYS A 81 -3.38 12.47 15.60
C CYS A 81 -4.41 13.59 15.77
N ILE A 82 -5.53 13.54 15.02
CA ILE A 82 -6.56 14.59 15.02
C ILE A 82 -7.62 14.32 16.08
N LYS A 83 -8.06 13.06 16.23
CA LYS A 83 -9.18 12.68 17.11
C LYS A 83 -8.78 12.32 18.53
N GLY A 84 -7.49 12.03 18.77
CA GLY A 84 -7.00 11.56 20.07
C GLY A 84 -7.43 10.15 20.46
N GLN A 85 -8.21 9.46 19.61
CA GLN A 85 -8.73 8.12 19.86
C GLN A 85 -8.80 7.29 18.58
N LEU A 86 -8.84 5.97 18.72
CA LEU A 86 -9.03 5.05 17.61
C LEU A 86 -10.53 4.73 17.46
N ASP A 87 -11.02 4.85 16.22
CA ASP A 87 -12.39 4.52 15.84
C ASP A 87 -12.44 3.35 14.86
N ILE A 88 -13.65 2.81 14.64
CA ILE A 88 -13.88 1.73 13.67
C ILE A 88 -13.67 2.21 12.21
N ILE A 89 -13.95 3.49 11.93
CA ILE A 89 -13.90 4.05 10.57
C ILE A 89 -12.50 3.97 9.96
N PRO A 90 -11.43 4.48 10.61
CA PRO A 90 -10.08 4.35 10.08
C PRO A 90 -9.61 2.89 9.98
N ILE A 91 -10.10 1.99 10.83
CA ILE A 91 -9.78 0.56 10.75
C ILE A 91 -10.34 -0.05 9.46
N ILE A 92 -11.60 0.27 9.11
CA ILE A 92 -12.23 -0.20 7.87
C ILE A 92 -11.50 0.37 6.65
N LEU A 93 -11.20 1.66 6.64
CA LEU A 93 -10.46 2.29 5.55
C LEU A 93 -9.05 1.69 5.40
N TYR A 94 -8.36 1.46 6.50
CA TYR A 94 -7.06 0.83 6.55
C TYR A 94 -7.09 -0.60 5.99
N LEU A 95 -8.08 -1.40 6.38
CA LEU A 95 -8.28 -2.74 5.82
C LEU A 95 -8.45 -2.68 4.30
N GLY A 96 -9.27 -1.77 3.79
CA GLY A 96 -9.44 -1.54 2.36
C GLY A 96 -8.12 -1.20 1.68
N ALA A 97 -7.37 -0.25 2.24
CA ALA A 97 -6.08 0.18 1.71
C ALA A 97 -5.03 -0.95 1.70
N ILE A 98 -5.02 -1.83 2.72
CA ILE A 98 -4.18 -3.03 2.73
C ILE A 98 -4.50 -3.92 1.52
N PHE A 99 -5.77 -4.20 1.25
CA PHE A 99 -6.17 -5.04 0.12
C PHE A 99 -5.91 -4.38 -1.24
N TRP A 100 -6.07 -3.05 -1.34
CA TRP A 100 -5.64 -2.32 -2.54
C TRP A 100 -4.14 -2.45 -2.78
N THR A 101 -3.32 -2.23 -1.75
CA THR A 101 -1.86 -2.38 -1.82
C THR A 101 -1.47 -3.81 -2.19
N LEU A 102 -2.10 -4.79 -1.56
CA LEU A 102 -1.89 -6.21 -1.83
C LEU A 102 -2.16 -6.54 -3.32
N GLY A 103 -3.21 -5.97 -3.91
CA GLY A 103 -3.54 -6.15 -5.32
C GLY A 103 -2.48 -5.54 -6.23
N TYR A 104 -2.23 -4.24 -6.13
CA TYR A 104 -1.34 -3.56 -7.06
C TYR A 104 0.14 -3.97 -6.89
N ASP A 105 0.58 -4.30 -5.68
CA ASP A 105 1.97 -4.74 -5.49
C ASP A 105 2.16 -6.20 -5.94
N THR A 106 1.10 -7.01 -5.93
CA THR A 106 1.12 -8.32 -6.62
C THR A 106 1.30 -8.15 -8.13
N ILE A 107 0.63 -7.16 -8.75
CA ILE A 107 0.84 -6.83 -10.17
C ILE A 107 2.31 -6.41 -10.41
N TYR A 108 2.84 -5.56 -9.53
CA TYR A 108 4.24 -5.16 -9.60
C TYR A 108 5.20 -6.34 -9.52
N GLY A 109 4.93 -7.31 -8.65
CA GLY A 109 5.77 -8.48 -8.43
C GLY A 109 5.85 -9.44 -9.64
N TYR A 110 4.90 -9.40 -10.58
CA TYR A 110 5.00 -10.18 -11.82
C TYR A 110 6.20 -9.80 -12.69
N GLN A 111 6.76 -8.60 -12.53
CA GLN A 111 7.96 -8.18 -13.25
C GLN A 111 9.20 -8.98 -12.85
N ASP A 112 9.26 -9.42 -11.60
CA ASP A 112 10.42 -10.06 -11.00
C ASP A 112 10.21 -11.57 -10.77
N ILE A 113 9.08 -12.14 -11.18
CA ILE A 113 8.66 -13.50 -10.81
C ILE A 113 9.72 -14.55 -11.20
N LYS A 114 10.36 -14.40 -12.36
CA LYS A 114 11.39 -15.34 -12.82
C LYS A 114 12.64 -15.28 -11.95
N ASP A 115 13.09 -14.08 -11.64
CA ASP A 115 14.27 -13.85 -10.81
C ASP A 115 14.00 -14.30 -9.36
N ASP A 116 12.83 -13.96 -8.80
CA ASP A 116 12.40 -14.34 -7.46
C ASP A 116 12.30 -15.89 -7.31
N GLU A 117 11.78 -16.60 -8.34
CA GLU A 117 11.71 -18.07 -8.34
C GLU A 117 13.12 -18.72 -8.38
N ILE A 118 14.05 -18.19 -9.18
CA ILE A 118 15.42 -18.71 -9.29
C ILE A 118 16.17 -18.56 -7.95
N ILE A 119 15.97 -17.44 -7.26
CA ILE A 119 16.64 -17.14 -5.98
C ILE A 119 15.93 -17.82 -4.79
N GLY A 120 14.74 -18.41 -5.01
CA GLY A 120 13.96 -19.07 -3.96
C GLY A 120 13.18 -18.08 -3.07
N LEU A 121 12.93 -16.86 -3.53
CA LEU A 121 12.10 -15.89 -2.82
C LEU A 121 10.61 -16.22 -2.97
N LYS A 122 9.81 -15.75 -2.02
CA LYS A 122 8.37 -15.98 -1.96
C LYS A 122 7.62 -14.69 -2.19
N SER A 123 6.47 -14.75 -2.93
CA SER A 123 5.59 -13.61 -3.16
C SER A 123 4.16 -14.07 -3.48
N THR A 124 3.20 -13.14 -3.35
CA THR A 124 1.81 -13.39 -3.81
C THR A 124 1.75 -13.56 -5.32
N SER A 125 2.63 -12.90 -6.07
CA SER A 125 2.75 -13.06 -7.53
C SER A 125 3.11 -14.50 -7.91
N ILE A 126 4.01 -15.14 -7.17
CA ILE A 126 4.34 -16.57 -7.35
C ILE A 126 3.17 -17.45 -6.92
N LYS A 127 2.58 -17.16 -5.74
CA LYS A 127 1.49 -17.98 -5.18
C LYS A 127 0.26 -18.00 -6.09
N PHE A 128 -0.09 -16.87 -6.67
CA PHE A 128 -1.29 -16.71 -7.48
C PHE A 128 -1.03 -16.64 -8.99
N LYS A 129 0.15 -17.08 -9.46
CA LYS A 129 0.51 -17.05 -10.88
C LYS A 129 -0.46 -17.81 -11.79
N LYS A 130 -1.13 -18.85 -11.26
CA LYS A 130 -2.14 -19.61 -12.02
C LYS A 130 -3.49 -18.89 -12.15
N ASN A 131 -3.85 -18.06 -11.18
CA ASN A 131 -5.16 -17.39 -11.13
C ASN A 131 -5.04 -15.91 -10.72
N PRO A 132 -4.25 -15.09 -11.45
CA PRO A 132 -3.96 -13.71 -11.07
C PRO A 132 -5.21 -12.84 -11.02
N HIS A 133 -6.09 -12.94 -12.03
CA HIS A 133 -7.31 -12.15 -12.12
C HIS A 133 -8.28 -12.43 -10.96
N LYS A 134 -8.47 -13.71 -10.60
CA LYS A 134 -9.32 -14.10 -9.45
C LYS A 134 -8.83 -13.45 -8.16
N PHE A 135 -7.52 -13.49 -7.92
CA PHE A 135 -6.93 -12.91 -6.73
C PHE A 135 -7.14 -11.38 -6.68
N LEU A 136 -6.92 -10.69 -7.81
CA LEU A 136 -7.12 -9.25 -7.90
C LEU A 136 -8.59 -8.85 -7.73
N VAL A 137 -9.53 -9.61 -8.27
CA VAL A 137 -10.96 -9.40 -8.05
C VAL A 137 -11.28 -9.44 -6.56
N ILE A 138 -10.77 -10.42 -5.81
CA ILE A 138 -10.99 -10.51 -4.36
C ILE A 138 -10.40 -9.28 -3.67
N CYS A 139 -9.15 -8.92 -3.95
CA CYS A 139 -8.48 -7.78 -3.32
C CYS A 139 -9.25 -6.47 -3.57
N TYR A 140 -9.62 -6.21 -4.81
CA TYR A 140 -10.28 -4.97 -5.18
C TYR A 140 -11.75 -4.92 -4.75
N SER A 141 -12.43 -6.07 -4.68
CA SER A 141 -13.78 -6.13 -4.10
C SER A 141 -13.75 -5.77 -2.60
N VAL A 142 -12.80 -6.31 -1.84
CA VAL A 142 -12.65 -5.94 -0.42
C VAL A 142 -12.38 -4.44 -0.29
N PHE A 143 -11.47 -3.89 -1.09
CA PHE A 143 -11.17 -2.45 -1.08
C PHE A 143 -12.41 -1.61 -1.35
N ILE A 144 -13.16 -1.89 -2.43
CA ILE A 144 -14.37 -1.12 -2.81
C ILE A 144 -15.44 -1.22 -1.71
N ASN A 145 -15.65 -2.40 -1.12
CA ASN A 145 -16.61 -2.54 -0.03
C ASN A 145 -16.19 -1.74 1.21
N CYS A 146 -14.90 -1.73 1.55
CA CYS A 146 -14.39 -0.93 2.68
C CYS A 146 -14.55 0.57 2.43
N ILE A 147 -14.29 1.06 1.21
CA ILE A 147 -14.50 2.47 0.84
C ILE A 147 -15.99 2.85 0.89
N LEU A 148 -16.87 2.00 0.37
CA LEU A 148 -18.33 2.21 0.45
C LEU A 148 -18.78 2.29 1.90
N LEU A 149 -18.36 1.34 2.72
CA LEU A 149 -18.72 1.31 4.15
C LEU A 149 -18.18 2.54 4.89
N THR A 150 -16.96 2.97 4.59
CA THR A 150 -16.39 4.22 5.11
C THR A 150 -17.28 5.42 4.74
N GLY A 151 -17.72 5.53 3.49
CA GLY A 151 -18.60 6.61 3.05
C GLY A 151 -19.95 6.62 3.79
N ILE A 152 -20.54 5.46 4.02
CA ILE A 152 -21.80 5.31 4.78
C ILE A 152 -21.60 5.76 6.23
N LEU A 153 -20.56 5.25 6.91
CA LEU A 153 -20.29 5.57 8.32
C LEU A 153 -19.92 7.04 8.54
N MET A 154 -19.22 7.64 7.58
CA MET A 154 -18.84 9.06 7.58
C MET A 154 -19.99 9.97 7.13
N LYS A 155 -21.14 9.38 6.72
CA LYS A 155 -22.31 10.12 6.19
C LYS A 155 -21.92 11.04 5.04
N PHE A 156 -21.14 10.53 4.09
CA PHE A 156 -20.75 11.30 2.92
C PHE A 156 -21.98 11.58 2.03
N ASN A 157 -21.93 12.69 1.29
CA ASN A 157 -22.99 13.07 0.37
C ASN A 157 -23.11 12.09 -0.81
N TYR A 158 -24.21 12.20 -1.59
CA TYR A 158 -24.48 11.28 -2.71
C TYR A 158 -23.43 11.37 -3.85
N LEU A 159 -22.75 12.50 -4.00
CA LEU A 159 -21.71 12.68 -5.01
C LEU A 159 -20.54 11.73 -4.79
N PHE A 160 -20.16 11.45 -3.53
CA PHE A 160 -19.16 10.46 -3.21
C PHE A 160 -19.48 9.10 -3.84
N PHE A 161 -20.71 8.63 -3.67
CA PHE A 161 -21.15 7.33 -4.19
C PHE A 161 -21.23 7.32 -5.72
N MET A 162 -21.68 8.43 -6.34
CA MET A 162 -21.69 8.57 -7.80
C MET A 162 -20.28 8.54 -8.40
N PHE A 163 -19.36 9.31 -7.83
CA PHE A 163 -17.99 9.38 -8.34
C PHE A 163 -17.18 8.12 -8.06
N LEU A 164 -17.62 7.25 -7.14
CA LEU A 164 -16.94 5.97 -6.86
C LEU A 164 -16.94 5.01 -8.07
N ILE A 165 -17.80 5.28 -9.07
CA ILE A 165 -17.78 4.54 -10.34
C ILE A 165 -16.43 4.69 -11.08
N ILE A 166 -15.76 5.83 -10.97
CA ILE A 166 -14.49 6.10 -11.65
C ILE A 166 -13.38 5.15 -11.15
N PRO A 167 -13.07 5.11 -9.84
CA PRO A 167 -12.08 4.15 -9.33
C PRO A 167 -12.53 2.69 -9.54
N PHE A 168 -13.81 2.37 -9.45
CA PHE A 168 -14.31 1.03 -9.76
C PHE A 168 -14.00 0.61 -11.20
N LEU A 169 -14.27 1.46 -12.18
CA LEU A 169 -13.95 1.21 -13.58
C LEU A 169 -12.45 1.13 -13.83
N HIS A 170 -11.65 1.95 -13.17
CA HIS A 170 -10.19 1.87 -13.26
C HIS A 170 -9.65 0.52 -12.76
N LEU A 171 -10.14 0.02 -11.63
CA LEU A 171 -9.70 -1.29 -11.10
C LEU A 171 -10.14 -2.44 -12.02
N THR A 172 -11.39 -2.43 -12.48
CA THR A 172 -11.96 -3.53 -13.26
C THR A 172 -11.50 -3.53 -14.72
N MET A 173 -11.65 -2.40 -15.42
CA MET A 173 -11.39 -2.31 -16.86
C MET A 173 -9.91 -2.07 -17.19
N TYR A 174 -9.18 -1.35 -16.34
CA TYR A 174 -7.78 -1.06 -16.62
C TYR A 174 -6.84 -2.01 -15.87
N GLN A 175 -6.98 -2.17 -14.55
CA GLN A 175 -6.02 -3.00 -13.80
C GLN A 175 -6.27 -4.50 -14.00
N ILE A 176 -7.53 -4.98 -13.90
CA ILE A 176 -7.82 -6.41 -14.04
C ILE A 176 -7.84 -6.83 -15.51
N LYS A 177 -8.69 -6.18 -16.34
CA LYS A 177 -8.94 -6.63 -17.70
C LYS A 177 -7.73 -6.49 -18.63
N LYS A 178 -6.91 -5.42 -18.47
CA LYS A 178 -5.72 -5.17 -19.30
C LYS A 178 -4.44 -5.81 -18.77
N LEU A 179 -4.48 -6.51 -17.64
CA LEU A 179 -3.30 -7.15 -17.07
C LEU A 179 -2.77 -8.27 -17.95
N GLN A 180 -1.51 -8.18 -18.28
CA GLN A 180 -0.73 -9.20 -18.98
C GLN A 180 0.47 -9.58 -18.10
N THR A 181 0.32 -10.63 -17.29
CA THR A 181 1.33 -11.04 -16.29
C THR A 181 2.68 -11.41 -16.90
N ASN A 182 2.70 -11.81 -18.18
CA ASN A 182 3.92 -12.16 -18.92
C ASN A 182 4.63 -10.94 -19.54
N ASN A 183 4.05 -9.74 -19.42
CA ASN A 183 4.60 -8.51 -19.97
C ASN A 183 5.03 -7.54 -18.84
N PRO A 184 6.33 -7.48 -18.50
CA PRO A 184 6.83 -6.63 -17.42
C PRO A 184 6.51 -5.14 -17.58
N LYS A 185 6.52 -4.63 -18.84
CA LYS A 185 6.15 -3.22 -19.12
C LYS A 185 4.67 -2.95 -18.84
N ASN A 186 3.79 -3.89 -19.20
CA ASN A 186 2.36 -3.79 -18.90
C ASN A 186 2.14 -3.78 -17.39
N CYS A 187 2.72 -4.72 -16.64
CA CYS A 187 2.63 -4.78 -15.19
C CYS A 187 3.12 -3.48 -14.54
N PHE A 188 4.24 -2.93 -15.02
CA PHE A 188 4.78 -1.66 -14.51
C PHE A 188 3.86 -0.47 -14.79
N ASN A 189 3.28 -0.37 -15.99
CA ASN A 189 2.38 0.72 -16.34
C ASN A 189 1.08 0.66 -15.51
N ILE A 190 0.53 -0.53 -15.30
CA ILE A 190 -0.63 -0.72 -14.43
C ILE A 190 -0.28 -0.37 -12.98
N PHE A 191 0.87 -0.81 -12.48
CA PHE A 191 1.34 -0.41 -11.14
C PHE A 191 1.44 1.11 -11.01
N LYS A 192 2.06 1.81 -11.96
CA LYS A 192 2.21 3.28 -11.95
C LYS A 192 0.87 4.02 -11.97
N SER A 193 -0.17 3.46 -12.56
CA SER A 193 -1.49 4.08 -12.61
C SER A 193 -2.13 4.25 -11.23
N ASN A 194 -1.61 3.52 -10.21
CA ASN A 194 -2.09 3.67 -8.84
C ASN A 194 -1.77 5.03 -8.22
N ASN A 195 -0.80 5.79 -8.75
CA ASN A 195 -0.58 7.17 -8.34
C ASN A 195 -1.80 8.06 -8.67
N ILE A 196 -2.32 7.92 -9.90
CA ILE A 196 -3.54 8.64 -10.33
C ILE A 196 -4.76 8.09 -9.58
N PHE A 197 -4.84 6.79 -9.42
CA PHE A 197 -5.92 6.13 -8.68
C PHE A 197 -6.02 6.64 -7.23
N GLY A 198 -4.89 6.69 -6.50
CA GLY A 198 -4.85 7.23 -5.14
C GLY A 198 -5.31 8.68 -5.07
N PHE A 199 -4.93 9.50 -6.06
CA PHE A 199 -5.40 10.87 -6.17
C PHE A 199 -6.92 10.97 -6.43
N ILE A 200 -7.46 10.11 -7.29
CA ILE A 200 -8.91 10.04 -7.54
C ILE A 200 -9.67 9.68 -6.26
N ILE A 201 -9.21 8.68 -5.49
CA ILE A 201 -9.80 8.31 -4.19
C ILE A 201 -9.76 9.49 -3.21
N PHE A 202 -8.62 10.19 -3.13
CA PHE A 202 -8.48 11.36 -2.27
C PHE A 202 -9.48 12.45 -2.62
N ILE A 203 -9.58 12.82 -3.90
CA ILE A 203 -10.57 13.81 -4.37
C ILE A 203 -12.00 13.34 -4.10
N ASN A 204 -12.30 12.06 -4.31
CA ASN A 204 -13.63 11.52 -4.04
C ASN A 204 -14.02 11.64 -2.55
N ILE A 205 -13.08 11.39 -1.64
CA ILE A 205 -13.29 11.57 -0.20
C ILE A 205 -13.54 13.05 0.14
N LEU A 206 -12.80 13.98 -0.49
CA LEU A 206 -13.03 15.43 -0.31
C LEU A 206 -14.42 15.84 -0.78
N ILE A 207 -14.84 15.42 -1.98
CA ILE A 207 -16.19 15.68 -2.51
C ILE A 207 -17.27 15.14 -1.57
N GLY A 208 -17.04 13.97 -0.98
CA GLY A 208 -17.96 13.36 -0.03
C GLY A 208 -18.20 14.19 1.24
N LYS A 209 -17.26 15.09 1.56
CA LYS A 209 -17.32 15.97 2.74
C LYS A 209 -17.93 17.34 2.47
N LEU A 210 -18.05 17.75 1.21
CA LEU A 210 -18.71 18.98 0.79
C LEU A 210 -20.23 18.83 0.93
#